data_a96e46d811d6d6a551462e6685d76a91
#
_entry.id   a96e46d811d6d6a551462e6685d76a91
#
_cell.length_a   1.000
_cell.length_b   1.000
_cell.length_c   1.000
_cell.angle_alpha   90.00
_cell.angle_beta   90.00
_cell.angle_gamma   90.00
#
_symmetry.space_group_name_H-M   'P 1'
#
loop_
_entity.id
_entity.type
_entity.pdbx_description
1 polymer ?
#
loop_
_entity_poly.entity_id
_entity_poly.type
_entity_poly.pdbx_seq_one_letter_code
_entity_poly.pdbx_strand_id
1 'polypeptide(L)'
;MMEFLYIHWNPDPALFHLGGFTLRWYSVLWMIAILTGSQVVYHLYKQKGLPLDTFQTLFTYSFIGIFAGARLGHCLFYDPQYFLSHPLEIILPVHFLPQGGWVFTGYAGLASHGGTLGLILALVLFCRKTKIHFLDILDMMGVAAPVAAGFIRLANLMNSEIIGMPSDVPWAFIFERVDMQPRHPAQLYEALAYFLFFLIMMVIIFRKKKENVRKGFYFGLCITLIFTFRFFVEFLKERQVDFENALPIDMGQILSIPFIVVGLYFVFRKNHSAHV
;
A
#
# COMPACT_ATOMS: atom_id res chain seq x y z
N MET A 1 -4.97 -3.90 -41.44
CA MET A 1 -4.38 -3.63 -40.11
C MET A 1 -5.50 -2.95 -39.33
N MET A 2 -6.04 -3.58 -38.28
CA MET A 2 -7.01 -2.88 -37.42
C MET A 2 -6.24 -1.80 -36.66
N GLU A 3 -6.52 -0.53 -36.94
CA GLU A 3 -6.07 0.56 -36.11
C GLU A 3 -6.87 0.46 -34.80
N PHE A 4 -6.22 -0.04 -33.75
CA PHE A 4 -6.79 0.01 -32.43
C PHE A 4 -6.78 1.48 -31.97
N LEU A 5 -7.94 1.98 -31.58
CA LEU A 5 -8.07 3.27 -30.90
C LEU A 5 -7.58 3.10 -29.46
N TYR A 6 -6.27 3.27 -29.26
CA TYR A 6 -5.67 3.24 -27.94
C TYR A 6 -6.18 4.38 -27.06
N ILE A 7 -6.19 4.18 -25.76
CA ILE A 7 -6.66 5.18 -24.79
C ILE A 7 -5.52 6.15 -24.52
N HIS A 8 -5.65 7.38 -24.99
CA HIS A 8 -4.73 8.47 -24.68
C HIS A 8 -4.94 8.92 -23.23
N TRP A 9 -3.90 8.75 -22.39
CA TRP A 9 -3.96 9.01 -20.97
C TRP A 9 -3.04 10.17 -20.60
N ASN A 10 -3.66 11.34 -20.43
CA ASN A 10 -2.94 12.56 -20.06
C ASN A 10 -3.75 13.44 -19.09
N PRO A 11 -4.25 12.89 -17.96
CA PRO A 11 -4.94 13.72 -16.98
C PRO A 11 -3.95 14.69 -16.33
N ASP A 12 -4.44 15.90 -16.00
CA ASP A 12 -3.67 16.80 -15.14
C ASP A 12 -3.49 16.14 -13.76
N PRO A 13 -2.26 15.99 -13.23
CA PRO A 13 -2.04 15.51 -11.87
C PRO A 13 -2.66 16.38 -10.78
N ALA A 14 -2.88 17.68 -11.08
CA ALA A 14 -3.56 18.60 -10.20
C ALA A 14 -5.08 18.46 -10.37
N LEU A 15 -5.78 18.30 -9.24
CA LEU A 15 -7.23 18.35 -9.19
C LEU A 15 -7.71 19.81 -9.31
N PHE A 16 -7.07 20.71 -8.58
CA PHE A 16 -7.27 22.15 -8.67
C PHE A 16 -6.12 22.94 -8.06
N HIS A 17 -6.02 24.21 -8.46
CA HIS A 17 -5.10 25.20 -7.93
C HIS A 17 -5.87 26.27 -7.16
N LEU A 18 -5.45 26.57 -5.93
CA LEU A 18 -6.01 27.64 -5.11
C LEU A 18 -4.88 28.53 -4.60
N GLY A 19 -4.63 29.64 -5.27
CA GLY A 19 -3.47 30.50 -4.99
C GLY A 19 -2.16 29.72 -5.14
N GLY A 20 -1.34 29.71 -4.07
CA GLY A 20 -0.09 28.93 -4.04
C GLY A 20 -0.23 27.45 -3.66
N PHE A 21 -1.46 26.98 -3.41
CA PHE A 21 -1.74 25.59 -3.04
C PHE A 21 -2.26 24.79 -4.22
N THR A 22 -1.65 23.63 -4.47
CA THR A 22 -2.09 22.67 -5.51
C THR A 22 -2.55 21.38 -4.85
N LEU A 23 -3.83 21.03 -4.97
CA LEU A 23 -4.34 19.73 -4.56
C LEU A 23 -4.17 18.74 -5.73
N ARG A 24 -3.48 17.63 -5.47
CA ARG A 24 -3.21 16.60 -6.46
C ARG A 24 -4.16 15.40 -6.30
N TRP A 25 -4.53 14.75 -7.40
CA TRP A 25 -5.28 13.50 -7.40
C TRP A 25 -4.65 12.43 -6.53
N TYR A 26 -3.31 12.36 -6.53
CA TYR A 26 -2.56 11.43 -5.70
C TYR A 26 -2.89 11.58 -4.21
N SER A 27 -2.88 12.81 -3.70
CA SER A 27 -3.20 13.09 -2.29
C SER A 27 -4.66 12.79 -1.96
N VAL A 28 -5.59 13.09 -2.88
CA VAL A 28 -7.02 12.81 -2.68
C VAL A 28 -7.28 11.31 -2.63
N LEU A 29 -6.72 10.54 -3.57
CA LEU A 29 -6.89 9.09 -3.60
C LEU A 29 -6.22 8.41 -2.40
N TRP A 30 -5.09 8.91 -1.92
CA TRP A 30 -4.48 8.47 -0.67
C TRP A 30 -5.39 8.74 0.54
N MET A 31 -6.01 9.91 0.60
CA MET A 31 -6.96 10.23 1.67
C MET A 31 -8.18 9.30 1.62
N ILE A 32 -8.73 9.04 0.43
CA ILE A 32 -9.82 8.08 0.24
C ILE A 32 -9.39 6.67 0.70
N ALA A 33 -8.17 6.24 0.36
CA ALA A 33 -7.62 4.96 0.79
C ALA A 33 -7.57 4.83 2.33
N ILE A 34 -7.07 5.86 3.02
CA ILE A 34 -7.00 5.89 4.48
C ILE A 34 -8.41 5.88 5.09
N LEU A 35 -9.31 6.73 4.60
CA LEU A 35 -10.67 6.83 5.13
C LEU A 35 -11.46 5.54 4.91
N THR A 36 -11.44 4.98 3.70
CA THR A 36 -12.15 3.72 3.41
C THR A 36 -11.55 2.55 4.18
N GLY A 37 -10.22 2.44 4.22
CA GLY A 37 -9.55 1.40 5.00
C GLY A 37 -9.86 1.51 6.50
N SER A 38 -9.79 2.70 7.08
CA SER A 38 -10.11 2.91 8.50
C SER A 38 -11.58 2.62 8.80
N GLN A 39 -12.51 2.95 7.89
CA GLN A 39 -13.92 2.66 8.04
C GLN A 39 -14.21 1.15 8.01
N VAL A 40 -13.53 0.39 7.16
CA VAL A 40 -13.61 -1.07 7.14
C VAL A 40 -13.10 -1.65 8.45
N VAL A 41 -11.92 -1.22 8.93
CA VAL A 41 -11.38 -1.68 10.23
C VAL A 41 -12.32 -1.32 11.36
N TYR A 42 -12.89 -0.12 11.40
CA TYR A 42 -13.85 0.31 12.42
C TYR A 42 -15.08 -0.60 12.48
N HIS A 43 -15.67 -0.93 11.30
CA HIS A 43 -16.81 -1.84 11.23
C HIS A 43 -16.49 -3.25 11.76
N LEU A 44 -15.34 -3.79 11.36
CA LEU A 44 -14.89 -5.11 11.83
C LEU A 44 -14.55 -5.10 13.32
N TYR A 45 -13.98 -4.00 13.80
CA TYR A 45 -13.66 -3.77 15.21
C TYR A 45 -14.94 -3.80 16.07
N LYS A 46 -15.97 -3.06 15.64
CA LYS A 46 -17.31 -3.07 16.25
C LYS A 46 -17.96 -4.45 16.19
N GLN A 47 -17.87 -5.13 15.04
CA GLN A 47 -18.42 -6.48 14.89
C GLN A 47 -17.76 -7.50 15.82
N LYS A 48 -16.47 -7.35 16.13
CA LYS A 48 -15.75 -8.21 17.09
C LYS A 48 -16.08 -7.89 18.56
N GLY A 49 -16.83 -6.82 18.82
CA GLY A 49 -17.14 -6.37 20.18
C GLY A 49 -15.93 -5.81 20.93
N LEU A 50 -14.92 -5.30 20.19
CA LEU A 50 -13.74 -4.69 20.79
C LEU A 50 -14.07 -3.29 21.34
N PRO A 51 -13.38 -2.81 22.41
CA PRO A 51 -13.63 -1.50 22.99
C PRO A 51 -13.36 -0.37 22.00
N LEU A 52 -14.39 0.40 21.64
CA LEU A 52 -14.29 1.42 20.58
C LEU A 52 -13.37 2.61 20.94
N ASP A 53 -13.15 2.88 22.21
CA ASP A 53 -12.16 3.84 22.69
C ASP A 53 -10.74 3.48 22.30
N THR A 54 -10.44 2.18 22.18
CA THR A 54 -9.13 1.71 21.75
C THR A 54 -8.94 1.82 20.22
N PHE A 55 -10.01 2.00 19.44
CA PHE A 55 -9.90 2.19 17.99
C PHE A 55 -9.16 3.47 17.61
N GLN A 56 -9.43 4.58 18.29
CA GLN A 56 -8.70 5.83 18.08
C GLN A 56 -7.20 5.66 18.39
N THR A 57 -6.90 4.90 19.44
CA THR A 57 -5.53 4.53 19.78
C THR A 57 -4.88 3.72 18.67
N LEU A 58 -5.58 2.72 18.11
CA LEU A 58 -5.09 1.92 16.97
C LEU A 58 -4.78 2.80 15.76
N PHE A 59 -5.70 3.71 15.41
CA PHE A 59 -5.50 4.65 14.30
C PHE A 59 -4.25 5.53 14.53
N THR A 60 -4.14 6.13 15.72
CA THR A 60 -3.02 7.00 16.07
C THR A 60 -1.68 6.25 16.05
N TYR A 61 -1.61 5.05 16.64
CA TYR A 61 -0.40 4.22 16.62
C TYR A 61 0.00 3.85 15.19
N SER A 62 -0.99 3.43 14.36
CA SER A 62 -0.73 3.07 12.97
C SER A 62 -0.25 4.27 12.15
N PHE A 63 -0.91 5.42 12.29
CA PHE A 63 -0.56 6.64 11.56
C PHE A 63 0.86 7.11 11.92
N ILE A 64 1.16 7.25 13.21
CA ILE A 64 2.48 7.66 13.68
C ILE A 64 3.53 6.63 13.26
N GLY A 65 3.24 5.33 13.41
CA GLY A 65 4.17 4.26 13.05
C GLY A 65 4.51 4.26 11.56
N ILE A 66 3.51 4.36 10.69
CA ILE A 66 3.74 4.43 9.24
C ILE A 66 4.55 5.68 8.89
N PHE A 67 4.13 6.84 9.37
CA PHE A 67 4.76 8.11 9.01
C PHE A 67 6.20 8.22 9.52
N ALA A 68 6.42 7.96 10.81
CA ALA A 68 7.74 7.99 11.41
C ALA A 68 8.67 6.91 10.80
N GLY A 69 8.14 5.70 10.59
CA GLY A 69 8.89 4.61 9.97
C GLY A 69 9.27 4.92 8.53
N ALA A 70 8.35 5.48 7.73
CA ALA A 70 8.62 5.86 6.34
C ALA A 70 9.68 6.97 6.27
N ARG A 71 9.60 7.97 7.15
CA ARG A 71 10.58 9.07 7.21
C ARG A 71 11.95 8.58 7.66
N LEU A 72 12.02 7.86 8.78
CA LEU A 72 13.27 7.29 9.28
C LEU A 72 13.89 6.31 8.28
N GLY A 73 13.07 5.48 7.64
CA GLY A 73 13.52 4.57 6.60
C GLY A 73 14.16 5.30 5.43
N HIS A 74 13.56 6.41 4.98
CA HIS A 74 14.18 7.25 3.94
C HIS A 74 15.49 7.86 4.43
N CYS A 75 15.47 8.55 5.54
CA CYS A 75 16.65 9.27 6.04
C CYS A 75 17.85 8.34 6.34
N LEU A 76 17.60 7.12 6.84
CA LEU A 76 18.66 6.22 7.26
C LEU A 76 19.19 5.30 6.15
N PHE A 77 18.37 5.01 5.11
CA PHE A 77 18.75 4.05 4.06
C PHE A 77 19.01 4.68 2.70
N TYR A 78 18.44 5.85 2.39
CA TYR A 78 18.60 6.48 1.09
C TYR A 78 19.61 7.64 1.10
N ASP A 79 19.66 8.43 2.18
CA ASP A 79 20.62 9.53 2.29
C ASP A 79 21.13 9.71 3.74
N PRO A 80 21.78 8.68 4.31
CA PRO A 80 22.21 8.69 5.70
C PRO A 80 23.25 9.78 5.99
N GLN A 81 24.16 10.05 5.05
CA GLN A 81 25.23 11.03 5.27
C GLN A 81 24.66 12.44 5.43
N TYR A 82 23.69 12.82 4.60
CA TYR A 82 23.03 14.11 4.69
C TYR A 82 22.23 14.24 5.99
N PHE A 83 21.32 13.30 6.27
CA PHE A 83 20.41 13.42 7.41
C PHE A 83 21.09 13.24 8.77
N LEU A 84 22.18 12.49 8.88
CA LEU A 84 22.96 12.39 10.12
C LEU A 84 23.70 13.71 10.42
N SER A 85 24.07 14.50 9.41
CA SER A 85 24.63 15.85 9.60
C SER A 85 23.55 16.93 9.78
N HIS A 86 22.28 16.66 9.42
CA HIS A 86 21.14 17.57 9.56
C HIS A 86 19.97 16.93 10.35
N PRO A 87 20.16 16.52 11.62
CA PRO A 87 19.17 15.71 12.33
C PRO A 87 17.82 16.41 12.54
N LEU A 88 17.78 17.73 12.56
CA LEU A 88 16.52 18.49 12.67
C LEU A 88 15.65 18.33 11.43
N GLU A 89 16.24 18.16 10.25
CA GLU A 89 15.51 17.94 8.99
C GLU A 89 14.88 16.54 8.88
N ILE A 90 15.26 15.61 9.74
CA ILE A 90 14.56 14.33 9.87
C ILE A 90 13.15 14.56 10.40
N ILE A 91 13.01 15.44 11.39
CA ILE A 91 11.76 15.66 12.14
C ILE A 91 10.97 16.83 11.56
N LEU A 92 11.66 17.89 11.11
CA LEU A 92 11.02 19.10 10.60
C LEU A 92 10.89 19.04 9.07
N PRO A 93 9.76 19.49 8.49
CA PRO A 93 9.54 19.51 7.04
C PRO A 93 10.20 20.74 6.39
N VAL A 94 11.43 21.03 6.76
CA VAL A 94 12.18 22.23 6.33
C VAL A 94 13.59 21.85 5.89
N HIS A 95 14.19 22.67 5.05
CA HIS A 95 15.60 22.64 4.69
C HIS A 95 16.27 23.90 5.23
N PHE A 96 17.36 23.75 6.00
CA PHE A 96 18.14 24.88 6.52
C PHE A 96 19.15 25.38 5.48
N LEU A 97 19.11 26.69 5.20
CA LEU A 97 19.98 27.30 4.21
C LEU A 97 21.39 27.61 4.80
N PRO A 98 22.48 27.41 4.02
CA PRO A 98 23.84 27.69 4.49
C PRO A 98 24.08 29.15 4.92
N GLN A 99 23.32 30.09 4.35
CA GLN A 99 23.40 31.52 4.64
C GLN A 99 22.53 31.93 5.84
N GLY A 100 21.89 30.97 6.51
CA GLY A 100 20.91 31.20 7.56
C GLY A 100 19.47 31.27 7.03
N GLY A 101 18.50 30.90 7.89
CA GLY A 101 17.10 30.76 7.53
C GLY A 101 16.72 29.32 7.13
N TRP A 102 15.46 29.14 6.76
CA TRP A 102 14.90 27.83 6.37
C TRP A 102 13.85 28.00 5.28
N VAL A 103 13.65 26.95 4.50
CA VAL A 103 12.60 26.85 3.46
C VAL A 103 11.72 25.65 3.77
N PHE A 104 10.41 25.82 3.68
CA PHE A 104 9.47 24.72 3.82
C PHE A 104 9.53 23.80 2.58
N THR A 105 9.97 22.57 2.78
CA THR A 105 10.11 21.55 1.71
C THR A 105 9.05 20.45 1.78
N GLY A 106 8.25 20.43 2.87
CA GLY A 106 7.43 19.28 3.20
C GLY A 106 8.29 18.08 3.59
N TYR A 107 7.65 16.92 3.76
CA TYR A 107 8.37 15.66 3.96
C TYR A 107 8.63 14.98 2.60
N ALA A 108 9.57 15.54 1.85
CA ALA A 108 10.10 14.87 0.66
C ALA A 108 10.92 13.64 1.10
N GLY A 109 10.68 12.51 0.44
CA GLY A 109 11.33 11.24 0.77
C GLY A 109 10.67 10.48 1.92
N LEU A 110 9.86 9.51 1.54
CA LEU A 110 9.20 8.53 2.41
C LEU A 110 9.44 7.13 1.84
N ALA A 111 10.05 6.25 2.64
CA ALA A 111 10.36 4.88 2.24
C ALA A 111 9.23 3.92 2.66
N SER A 112 8.62 3.23 1.71
CA SER A 112 7.53 2.29 1.96
C SER A 112 7.92 1.13 2.88
N HIS A 113 9.14 0.62 2.75
CA HIS A 113 9.67 -0.44 3.64
C HIS A 113 9.77 0.05 5.09
N GLY A 114 10.27 1.28 5.30
CA GLY A 114 10.30 1.91 6.62
C GLY A 114 8.89 2.09 7.21
N GLY A 115 7.93 2.53 6.40
CA GLY A 115 6.53 2.64 6.80
C GLY A 115 5.92 1.31 7.23
N THR A 116 6.22 0.24 6.51
CA THR A 116 5.75 -1.12 6.84
C THR A 116 6.34 -1.60 8.18
N LEU A 117 7.63 -1.43 8.40
CA LEU A 117 8.28 -1.79 9.68
C LEU A 117 7.73 -0.96 10.84
N GLY A 118 7.53 0.35 10.61
CA GLY A 118 6.92 1.25 11.59
C GLY A 118 5.49 0.84 11.95
N LEU A 119 4.68 0.45 10.96
CA LEU A 119 3.34 -0.09 11.21
C LEU A 119 3.39 -1.37 12.05
N ILE A 120 4.23 -2.34 11.69
CA ILE A 120 4.36 -3.59 12.46
C ILE A 120 4.71 -3.29 13.91
N LEU A 121 5.70 -2.44 14.16
CA LEU A 121 6.09 -2.03 15.50
C LEU A 121 4.92 -1.36 16.25
N ALA A 122 4.22 -0.44 15.59
CA ALA A 122 3.06 0.25 16.15
C ALA A 122 1.95 -0.73 16.57
N LEU A 123 1.65 -1.72 15.71
CA LEU A 123 0.65 -2.74 16.02
C LEU A 123 1.07 -3.64 17.18
N VAL A 124 2.35 -4.01 17.28
CA VAL A 124 2.88 -4.76 18.42
C VAL A 124 2.75 -3.97 19.72
N LEU A 125 3.14 -2.70 19.71
CA LEU A 125 3.01 -1.81 20.88
C LEU A 125 1.55 -1.59 21.28
N PHE A 126 0.67 -1.38 20.30
CA PHE A 126 -0.77 -1.29 20.51
C PHE A 126 -1.34 -2.54 21.18
N CYS A 127 -1.03 -3.72 20.64
CA CYS A 127 -1.51 -4.98 21.17
C CYS A 127 -0.99 -5.27 22.59
N ARG A 128 0.27 -4.90 22.88
CA ARG A 128 0.84 -5.00 24.25
C ARG A 128 0.10 -4.09 25.24
N LYS A 129 -0.27 -2.88 24.81
CA LYS A 129 -0.98 -1.91 25.64
C LYS A 129 -2.44 -2.33 25.89
N THR A 130 -3.17 -2.73 24.85
CA THR A 130 -4.59 -3.02 24.91
C THR A 130 -4.94 -4.46 25.24
N LYS A 131 -3.95 -5.37 25.21
CA LYS A 131 -4.10 -6.82 25.35
C LYS A 131 -4.98 -7.48 24.28
N ILE A 132 -5.29 -6.75 23.19
CA ILE A 132 -5.99 -7.31 22.02
C ILE A 132 -4.99 -8.21 21.27
N HIS A 133 -5.48 -9.36 20.84
CA HIS A 133 -4.65 -10.35 20.17
C HIS A 133 -4.15 -9.85 18.80
N PHE A 134 -2.86 -9.96 18.53
CA PHE A 134 -2.22 -9.39 17.34
C PHE A 134 -2.82 -9.89 16.02
N LEU A 135 -3.15 -11.20 15.91
CA LEU A 135 -3.77 -11.74 14.71
C LEU A 135 -5.21 -11.24 14.48
N ASP A 136 -5.92 -10.81 15.52
CA ASP A 136 -7.25 -10.19 15.34
C ASP A 136 -7.11 -8.82 14.66
N ILE A 137 -6.06 -8.06 15.01
CA ILE A 137 -5.76 -6.78 14.35
C ILE A 137 -5.27 -7.02 12.91
N LEU A 138 -4.37 -7.97 12.70
CA LEU A 138 -3.89 -8.31 11.36
C LEU A 138 -5.03 -8.76 10.43
N ASP A 139 -6.00 -9.52 10.92
CA ASP A 139 -7.17 -9.93 10.14
C ASP A 139 -8.00 -8.72 9.69
N MET A 140 -8.27 -7.78 10.58
CA MET A 140 -9.02 -6.57 10.23
C MET A 140 -8.25 -5.70 9.24
N MET A 141 -6.94 -5.51 9.46
CA MET A 141 -6.07 -4.80 8.52
C MET A 141 -5.99 -5.53 7.17
N GLY A 142 -5.90 -6.87 7.18
CA GLY A 142 -5.89 -7.69 5.96
C GLY A 142 -7.16 -7.53 5.12
N VAL A 143 -8.33 -7.37 5.75
CA VAL A 143 -9.57 -7.09 5.00
C VAL A 143 -9.58 -5.68 4.41
N ALA A 144 -9.05 -4.70 5.13
CA ALA A 144 -9.02 -3.30 4.68
C ALA A 144 -7.91 -3.01 3.65
N ALA A 145 -6.80 -3.76 3.70
CA ALA A 145 -5.63 -3.51 2.87
C ALA A 145 -5.92 -3.54 1.35
N PRO A 146 -6.71 -4.48 0.79
CA PRO A 146 -6.96 -4.48 -0.65
C PRO A 146 -7.71 -3.25 -1.14
N VAL A 147 -8.73 -2.76 -0.42
CA VAL A 147 -9.45 -1.56 -0.87
C VAL A 147 -8.55 -0.32 -0.81
N ALA A 148 -7.74 -0.17 0.23
CA ALA A 148 -6.78 0.92 0.32
C ALA A 148 -5.71 0.82 -0.78
N ALA A 149 -5.16 -0.37 -1.02
CA ALA A 149 -4.18 -0.61 -2.08
C ALA A 149 -4.78 -0.32 -3.47
N GLY A 150 -6.05 -0.65 -3.73
CA GLY A 150 -6.73 -0.32 -4.96
C GLY A 150 -6.75 1.19 -5.25
N PHE A 151 -7.09 2.02 -4.26
CA PHE A 151 -7.05 3.48 -4.41
C PHE A 151 -5.62 4.01 -4.62
N ILE A 152 -4.61 3.41 -3.97
CA ILE A 152 -3.21 3.78 -4.20
C ILE A 152 -2.79 3.46 -5.63
N ARG A 153 -3.24 2.32 -6.21
CA ARG A 153 -2.98 2.02 -7.63
C ARG A 153 -3.67 2.99 -8.58
N LEU A 154 -4.88 3.44 -8.27
CA LEU A 154 -5.51 4.52 -9.02
C LEU A 154 -4.73 5.84 -8.90
N ALA A 155 -4.14 6.13 -7.73
CA ALA A 155 -3.26 7.29 -7.56
C ALA A 155 -2.01 7.20 -8.44
N ASN A 156 -1.38 6.01 -8.53
CA ASN A 156 -0.26 5.79 -9.45
C ASN A 156 -0.69 5.96 -10.93
N LEU A 157 -1.89 5.50 -11.29
CA LEU A 157 -2.43 5.69 -12.64
C LEU A 157 -2.58 7.18 -12.99
N MET A 158 -3.12 8.00 -12.08
CA MET A 158 -3.25 9.45 -12.26
C MET A 158 -1.91 10.15 -12.43
N ASN A 159 -0.84 9.62 -11.81
CA ASN A 159 0.53 10.13 -11.96
C ASN A 159 1.28 9.52 -13.14
N SER A 160 0.73 8.54 -13.86
CA SER A 160 1.42 7.76 -14.90
C SER A 160 2.69 7.08 -14.38
N GLU A 161 2.62 6.54 -13.15
CA GLU A 161 3.72 5.83 -12.48
C GLU A 161 3.49 4.32 -12.53
N ILE A 162 4.56 3.52 -12.50
CA ILE A 162 4.52 2.05 -12.44
C ILE A 162 3.71 1.47 -13.63
N ILE A 163 4.00 1.98 -14.82
CA ILE A 163 3.36 1.56 -16.06
C ILE A 163 3.80 0.16 -16.49
N GLY A 164 3.04 -0.42 -17.39
CA GLY A 164 3.37 -1.70 -18.00
C GLY A 164 4.28 -1.58 -19.21
N MET A 165 4.77 -2.73 -19.69
CA MET A 165 5.54 -2.84 -20.92
C MET A 165 4.72 -2.41 -22.14
N PRO A 166 5.38 -2.02 -23.25
CA PRO A 166 4.72 -1.81 -24.54
C PRO A 166 3.89 -3.01 -24.96
N SER A 167 2.70 -2.77 -25.51
CA SER A 167 1.76 -3.82 -25.87
C SER A 167 0.74 -3.36 -26.93
N ASP A 168 0.34 -4.30 -27.81
CA ASP A 168 -0.65 -4.07 -28.85
C ASP A 168 -2.07 -4.53 -28.45
N VAL A 169 -2.35 -4.71 -27.14
CA VAL A 169 -3.69 -5.10 -26.72
C VAL A 169 -4.70 -3.98 -27.00
N PRO A 170 -5.96 -4.29 -27.37
CA PRO A 170 -6.95 -3.28 -27.79
C PRO A 170 -7.25 -2.21 -26.74
N TRP A 171 -6.97 -2.48 -25.48
CA TRP A 171 -7.19 -1.58 -24.32
C TRP A 171 -5.88 -1.00 -23.77
N ALA A 172 -4.80 -0.99 -24.57
CA ALA A 172 -3.55 -0.36 -24.16
C ALA A 172 -3.71 1.15 -23.98
N PHE A 173 -2.97 1.70 -23.02
CA PHE A 173 -2.92 3.13 -22.75
C PHE A 173 -1.65 3.74 -23.32
N ILE A 174 -1.78 4.91 -23.94
CA ILE A 174 -0.65 5.78 -24.28
C ILE A 174 -0.51 6.80 -23.15
N PHE A 175 0.50 6.61 -22.32
CA PHE A 175 0.80 7.53 -21.21
C PHE A 175 1.60 8.72 -21.73
N GLU A 176 0.92 9.73 -22.29
CA GLU A 176 1.53 10.84 -23.01
C GLU A 176 2.59 11.62 -22.21
N ARG A 177 2.54 11.56 -20.88
CA ARG A 177 3.55 12.16 -19.99
C ARG A 177 4.83 11.33 -19.88
N VAL A 178 4.82 10.10 -20.37
CA VAL A 178 5.98 9.19 -20.36
C VAL A 178 6.53 9.02 -21.76
N ASP A 179 5.71 8.50 -22.66
CA ASP A 179 6.04 8.33 -24.08
C ASP A 179 4.75 8.15 -24.91
N MET A 180 4.91 8.00 -26.23
CA MET A 180 3.80 7.82 -27.19
C MET A 180 3.58 6.34 -27.54
N GLN A 181 4.10 5.40 -26.75
CA GLN A 181 3.93 3.97 -26.98
C GLN A 181 2.69 3.44 -26.27
N PRO A 182 1.88 2.57 -26.91
CA PRO A 182 0.81 1.88 -26.24
C PRO A 182 1.39 0.87 -25.25
N ARG A 183 0.88 0.88 -24.01
CA ARG A 183 1.40 0.09 -22.88
C ARG A 183 0.28 -0.55 -22.08
N HIS A 184 0.59 -1.64 -21.39
CA HIS A 184 -0.33 -2.20 -20.40
C HIS A 184 -0.58 -1.19 -19.27
N PRO A 185 -1.84 -0.87 -18.93
CA PRO A 185 -2.17 -0.09 -17.74
C PRO A 185 -2.07 -0.97 -16.48
N ALA A 186 -0.85 -1.36 -16.10
CA ALA A 186 -0.60 -2.30 -15.01
C ALA A 186 -1.21 -1.84 -13.68
N GLN A 187 -1.20 -0.53 -13.41
CA GLN A 187 -1.83 0.07 -12.23
C GLN A 187 -3.34 -0.19 -12.18
N LEU A 188 -4.00 -0.09 -13.34
CA LEU A 188 -5.45 -0.34 -13.44
C LEU A 188 -5.76 -1.82 -13.21
N TYR A 189 -4.94 -2.73 -13.73
CA TYR A 189 -5.11 -4.16 -13.47
C TYR A 189 -4.98 -4.48 -11.99
N GLU A 190 -3.97 -3.90 -11.33
CA GLU A 190 -3.78 -4.08 -9.88
C GLU A 190 -4.94 -3.46 -9.09
N ALA A 191 -5.42 -2.27 -9.45
CA ALA A 191 -6.55 -1.63 -8.77
C ALA A 191 -7.82 -2.49 -8.84
N LEU A 192 -8.17 -2.96 -10.03
CA LEU A 192 -9.35 -3.81 -10.26
C LEU A 192 -9.25 -5.14 -9.50
N ALA A 193 -8.08 -5.79 -9.55
CA ALA A 193 -7.84 -7.02 -8.80
C ALA A 193 -7.97 -6.81 -7.29
N TYR A 194 -7.42 -5.73 -6.75
CA TYR A 194 -7.46 -5.43 -5.32
C TYR A 194 -8.88 -5.09 -4.85
N PHE A 195 -9.68 -4.36 -5.62
CA PHE A 195 -11.09 -4.15 -5.33
C PHE A 195 -11.87 -5.47 -5.38
N LEU A 196 -11.58 -6.34 -6.36
CA LEU A 196 -12.19 -7.67 -6.41
C LEU A 196 -11.82 -8.53 -5.19
N PHE A 197 -10.55 -8.49 -4.74
CA PHE A 197 -10.13 -9.20 -3.53
C PHE A 197 -10.84 -8.69 -2.29
N PHE A 198 -11.01 -7.38 -2.16
CA PHE A 198 -11.81 -6.79 -1.09
C PHE A 198 -13.25 -7.33 -1.11
N LEU A 199 -13.90 -7.33 -2.28
CA LEU A 199 -15.26 -7.86 -2.43
C LEU A 199 -15.36 -9.35 -2.06
N ILE A 200 -14.41 -10.17 -2.52
CA ILE A 200 -14.33 -11.59 -2.16
C ILE A 200 -14.25 -11.75 -0.63
N MET A 201 -13.38 -10.99 0.03
CA MET A 201 -13.21 -11.07 1.48
C MET A 201 -14.47 -10.60 2.22
N MET A 202 -15.14 -9.56 1.76
CA MET A 202 -16.43 -9.13 2.31
C MET A 202 -17.50 -10.21 2.17
N VAL A 203 -17.61 -10.84 1.00
CA VAL A 203 -18.55 -11.97 0.79
C VAL A 203 -18.25 -13.12 1.75
N ILE A 204 -16.97 -13.45 1.97
CA ILE A 204 -16.59 -14.50 2.94
C ILE A 204 -16.99 -14.10 4.37
N ILE A 205 -16.77 -12.84 4.76
CA ILE A 205 -17.16 -12.33 6.09
C ILE A 205 -18.67 -12.41 6.29
N PHE A 206 -19.48 -12.04 5.28
CA PHE A 206 -20.94 -12.09 5.41
C PHE A 206 -21.49 -13.51 5.40
N ARG A 207 -20.85 -14.46 4.70
CA ARG A 207 -21.33 -15.84 4.57
C ARG A 207 -20.86 -16.76 5.69
N LYS A 208 -19.67 -16.55 6.25
CA LYS A 208 -19.14 -17.40 7.34
C LYS A 208 -19.62 -16.91 8.70
N LYS A 209 -20.11 -17.82 9.55
CA LYS A 209 -20.33 -17.54 10.96
C LYS A 209 -18.98 -17.20 11.61
N LYS A 210 -18.93 -16.15 12.43
CA LYS A 210 -17.73 -15.63 13.10
C LYS A 210 -16.91 -16.70 13.83
N GLU A 211 -17.60 -17.65 14.45
CA GLU A 211 -17.02 -18.73 15.28
C GLU A 211 -16.16 -19.71 14.48
N ASN A 212 -16.34 -19.78 13.16
CA ASN A 212 -15.66 -20.76 12.30
C ASN A 212 -14.44 -20.21 11.56
N VAL A 213 -14.06 -18.96 11.81
CA VAL A 213 -12.91 -18.34 11.11
C VAL A 213 -11.72 -18.23 12.07
N ARG A 214 -10.62 -18.87 11.69
CA ARG A 214 -9.38 -18.87 12.46
C ARG A 214 -8.74 -17.49 12.49
N LYS A 215 -8.10 -17.13 13.60
CA LYS A 215 -7.29 -15.91 13.69
C LYS A 215 -6.12 -15.97 12.70
N GLY A 216 -5.93 -14.90 11.95
CA GLY A 216 -4.93 -14.79 10.88
C GLY A 216 -5.40 -15.31 9.53
N PHE A 217 -6.63 -15.83 9.40
CA PHE A 217 -7.15 -16.32 8.11
C PHE A 217 -7.30 -15.20 7.09
N TYR A 218 -7.92 -14.08 7.46
CA TYR A 218 -8.12 -12.96 6.54
C TYR A 218 -6.81 -12.26 6.19
N PHE A 219 -5.88 -12.16 7.14
CA PHE A 219 -4.53 -11.71 6.88
C PHE A 219 -3.82 -12.61 5.87
N GLY A 220 -3.84 -13.93 6.12
CA GLY A 220 -3.24 -14.91 5.20
C GLY A 220 -3.86 -14.86 3.80
N LEU A 221 -5.20 -14.77 3.72
CA LEU A 221 -5.90 -14.68 2.44
C LEU A 221 -5.53 -13.39 1.69
N CYS A 222 -5.48 -12.25 2.38
CA CYS A 222 -5.08 -10.98 1.80
C CYS A 222 -3.70 -11.05 1.15
N ILE A 223 -2.68 -11.44 1.93
CA ILE A 223 -1.31 -11.48 1.41
C ILE A 223 -1.15 -12.54 0.32
N THR A 224 -1.85 -13.68 0.42
CA THR A 224 -1.84 -14.68 -0.65
C THR A 224 -2.39 -14.11 -1.94
N LEU A 225 -3.57 -13.49 -1.92
CA LEU A 225 -4.22 -12.95 -3.12
C LEU A 225 -3.40 -11.82 -3.75
N ILE A 226 -2.97 -10.84 -2.92
CA ILE A 226 -2.22 -9.67 -3.40
C ILE A 226 -0.88 -10.11 -3.99
N PHE A 227 -0.08 -10.91 -3.27
CA PHE A 227 1.26 -11.26 -3.72
C PHE A 227 1.26 -12.31 -4.83
N THR A 228 0.24 -13.19 -4.91
CA THR A 228 0.06 -14.06 -6.08
C THR A 228 -0.27 -13.24 -7.31
N PHE A 229 -1.21 -12.29 -7.23
CA PHE A 229 -1.52 -11.42 -8.36
C PHE A 229 -0.31 -10.55 -8.75
N ARG A 230 0.40 -10.00 -7.75
CA ARG A 230 1.62 -9.22 -7.98
C ARG A 230 2.67 -10.04 -8.73
N PHE A 231 2.88 -11.29 -8.35
CA PHE A 231 3.82 -12.19 -9.03
C PHE A 231 3.52 -12.30 -10.53
N PHE A 232 2.24 -12.42 -10.91
CA PHE A 232 1.85 -12.53 -12.31
C PHE A 232 1.83 -11.19 -13.05
N VAL A 233 1.35 -10.11 -12.44
CA VAL A 233 1.29 -8.81 -13.11
C VAL A 233 2.68 -8.22 -13.34
N GLU A 234 3.68 -8.62 -12.57
CA GLU A 234 5.06 -8.18 -12.76
C GLU A 234 5.61 -8.55 -14.14
N PHE A 235 5.16 -9.65 -14.75
CA PHE A 235 5.50 -9.98 -16.14
C PHE A 235 5.00 -8.96 -17.17
N LEU A 236 4.04 -8.11 -16.81
CA LEU A 236 3.47 -7.07 -17.66
C LEU A 236 4.02 -5.68 -17.34
N LYS A 237 4.85 -5.53 -16.31
CA LYS A 237 5.43 -4.26 -15.89
C LYS A 237 6.75 -4.00 -16.56
N GLU A 238 7.04 -2.72 -16.76
CA GLU A 238 8.37 -2.28 -17.14
C GLU A 238 9.33 -2.41 -15.96
N ARG A 239 10.52 -2.91 -16.21
CA ARG A 239 11.58 -3.02 -15.20
C ARG A 239 11.97 -1.64 -14.69
N GLN A 240 12.08 -1.48 -13.39
CA GLN A 240 12.31 -0.17 -12.77
C GLN A 240 13.79 0.12 -12.51
N VAL A 241 14.64 -0.92 -12.54
CA VAL A 241 16.07 -0.80 -12.22
C VAL A 241 16.91 -1.71 -13.12
N ASP A 242 18.05 -1.18 -13.57
CA ASP A 242 18.90 -1.85 -14.58
C ASP A 242 19.46 -3.21 -14.14
N PHE A 243 19.71 -3.42 -12.86
CA PHE A 243 20.22 -4.70 -12.36
C PHE A 243 19.22 -5.87 -12.50
N GLU A 244 17.93 -5.59 -12.63
CA GLU A 244 16.90 -6.62 -12.88
C GLU A 244 17.08 -7.31 -14.24
N ASN A 245 17.78 -6.65 -15.18
CA ASN A 245 18.06 -7.22 -16.50
C ASN A 245 18.94 -8.49 -16.43
N ALA A 246 19.71 -8.66 -15.34
CA ALA A 246 20.54 -9.83 -15.11
C ALA A 246 19.82 -10.97 -14.37
N LEU A 247 18.59 -10.76 -13.87
CA LEU A 247 17.85 -11.74 -13.09
C LEU A 247 16.89 -12.54 -13.98
N PRO A 248 16.69 -13.85 -13.69
CA PRO A 248 15.74 -14.68 -14.41
C PRO A 248 14.28 -14.31 -14.12
N ILE A 249 14.02 -13.69 -12.97
CA ILE A 249 12.72 -13.16 -12.54
C ILE A 249 12.93 -11.81 -11.83
N ASP A 250 11.95 -10.93 -11.90
CA ASP A 250 12.05 -9.58 -11.36
C ASP A 250 11.99 -9.55 -9.83
N MET A 251 12.57 -8.52 -9.20
CA MET A 251 12.61 -8.39 -7.75
C MET A 251 11.20 -8.41 -7.13
N GLY A 252 10.20 -7.85 -7.81
CA GLY A 252 8.80 -7.92 -7.37
C GLY A 252 8.28 -9.35 -7.25
N GLN A 253 8.71 -10.25 -8.14
CA GLN A 253 8.38 -11.67 -8.10
C GLN A 253 9.11 -12.40 -6.98
N ILE A 254 10.43 -12.20 -6.85
CA ILE A 254 11.24 -12.80 -5.80
C ILE A 254 10.69 -12.44 -4.42
N LEU A 255 10.39 -11.17 -4.21
CA LEU A 255 9.84 -10.68 -2.94
C LEU A 255 8.41 -11.16 -2.68
N SER A 256 7.65 -11.52 -3.73
CA SER A 256 6.27 -12.04 -3.56
C SER A 256 6.23 -13.46 -3.01
N ILE A 257 7.20 -14.31 -3.36
CA ILE A 257 7.22 -15.73 -2.97
C ILE A 257 7.14 -15.94 -1.45
N PRO A 258 7.97 -15.31 -0.61
CA PRO A 258 7.89 -15.48 0.85
C PRO A 258 6.52 -15.10 1.41
N PHE A 259 5.91 -14.02 0.91
CA PHE A 259 4.58 -13.58 1.36
C PHE A 259 3.48 -14.56 0.94
N ILE A 260 3.56 -15.16 -0.25
CA ILE A 260 2.64 -16.20 -0.68
C ILE A 260 2.73 -17.41 0.26
N VAL A 261 3.95 -17.88 0.57
CA VAL A 261 4.17 -19.02 1.47
C VAL A 261 3.60 -18.74 2.87
N VAL A 262 3.91 -17.57 3.44
CA VAL A 262 3.37 -17.16 4.74
C VAL A 262 1.85 -17.05 4.69
N GLY A 263 1.29 -16.49 3.63
CA GLY A 263 -0.16 -16.37 3.45
C GLY A 263 -0.85 -17.74 3.40
N LEU A 264 -0.34 -18.64 2.59
CA LEU A 264 -0.86 -20.01 2.49
C LEU A 264 -0.78 -20.75 3.84
N TYR A 265 0.31 -20.58 4.59
CA TYR A 265 0.41 -21.12 5.94
C TYR A 265 -0.76 -20.64 6.82
N PHE A 266 -1.06 -19.33 6.85
CA PHE A 266 -2.18 -18.81 7.62
C PHE A 266 -3.55 -19.26 7.10
N VAL A 267 -3.70 -19.47 5.80
CA VAL A 267 -4.94 -19.96 5.18
C VAL A 267 -5.18 -21.44 5.49
N PHE A 268 -4.14 -22.28 5.54
CA PHE A 268 -4.28 -23.74 5.65
C PHE A 268 -3.90 -24.33 7.02
N ARG A 269 -3.27 -23.55 7.93
CA ARG A 269 -2.92 -24.07 9.25
C ARG A 269 -4.17 -24.62 9.97
N LYS A 270 -4.03 -25.74 10.65
CA LYS A 270 -5.11 -26.35 11.43
C LYS A 270 -5.38 -25.53 12.71
N ASN A 271 -6.64 -25.47 13.18
CA ASN A 271 -6.91 -25.02 14.55
C ASN A 271 -6.27 -26.02 15.51
N HIS A 272 -5.29 -25.61 16.29
CA HIS A 272 -5.04 -26.29 17.54
C HIS A 272 -6.20 -25.89 18.45
N SER A 273 -7.23 -26.74 18.54
CA SER A 273 -8.17 -26.71 19.64
C SER A 273 -7.32 -26.92 20.88
N ALA A 274 -7.15 -25.88 21.68
CA ALA A 274 -6.71 -26.08 23.05
C ALA A 274 -7.80 -26.90 23.73
N HIS A 275 -7.60 -28.22 23.82
CA HIS A 275 -8.28 -29.00 24.80
C HIS A 275 -7.73 -28.57 26.17
N VAL A 276 -8.47 -27.70 26.86
CA VAL A 276 -8.41 -27.52 28.32
C VAL A 276 -9.83 -27.61 28.82
#